data_b6ab388d8f41973f141c96ffec0c1ebc
#
_entry.id   b6ab388d8f41973f141c96ffec0c1ebc
#
_cell.length_a   1.000
_cell.length_b   1.000
_cell.length_c   1.000
_cell.angle_alpha   90.00
_cell.angle_beta   90.00
_cell.angle_gamma   90.00
#
_symmetry.space_group_name_H-M   'P 1'
#
loop_
_entity.id
_entity.type
_entity.pdbx_description
1 polymer ?
#
loop_
_entity_poly.entity_id
_entity_poly.type
_entity_poly.pdbx_seq_one_letter_code
_entity_poly.pdbx_strand_id
1 'polypeptide(L)'
;VLAAVFSAFPNTTFAQNNGVIQMTGVASRYVGMLLGIMLALLGLFPFIGSLLQQIPPPVLGGATIVMFGSVVAAGIRVMTQTPLGRREMLIVAIAFGIGLGVEAVPDVLKQFPPLINSLFGHAVTTGGILAIVLNMVLPDEAPVVEEVEAETLTES
;
A
#
# COMPACT_ATOMS: atom_id res chain seq x y z
N VAL A 1 -18.76 -11.22 -8.58
CA VAL A 1 -19.89 -12.04 -9.04
C VAL A 1 -19.89 -13.40 -8.33
N LEU A 2 -18.80 -14.20 -8.37
CA LEU A 2 -18.77 -15.51 -7.69
C LEU A 2 -19.04 -15.42 -6.19
N ALA A 3 -18.45 -14.44 -5.49
CA ALA A 3 -18.67 -14.23 -4.06
C ALA A 3 -20.18 -13.98 -3.73
N ALA A 4 -20.87 -13.25 -4.58
CA ALA A 4 -22.30 -12.98 -4.38
C ALA A 4 -23.16 -14.24 -4.53
N VAL A 5 -22.78 -15.17 -5.43
CA VAL A 5 -23.48 -16.46 -5.59
C VAL A 5 -23.38 -17.33 -4.32
N PHE A 6 -22.23 -17.26 -3.64
CA PHE A 6 -21.98 -17.98 -2.39
C PHE A 6 -22.34 -17.18 -1.13
N SER A 7 -23.09 -16.07 -1.26
CA SER A 7 -23.44 -15.19 -0.13
C SER A 7 -22.22 -14.75 0.70
N ALA A 8 -21.05 -14.66 0.08
CA ALA A 8 -19.82 -14.24 0.71
C ALA A 8 -19.56 -12.74 0.46
N PHE A 9 -18.80 -12.12 1.37
CA PHE A 9 -18.36 -10.74 1.20
C PHE A 9 -17.56 -10.57 -0.10
N PRO A 10 -17.58 -9.37 -0.72
CA PRO A 10 -16.80 -9.12 -1.92
C PRO A 10 -15.31 -9.34 -1.66
N ASN A 11 -14.70 -10.19 -2.49
CA ASN A 11 -13.26 -10.47 -2.42
C ASN A 11 -12.50 -9.40 -3.19
N THR A 12 -11.44 -8.91 -2.60
CA THR A 12 -10.47 -8.02 -3.22
C THR A 12 -9.06 -8.62 -3.14
N THR A 13 -8.15 -8.09 -3.94
CA THR A 13 -6.75 -8.50 -3.91
C THR A 13 -6.10 -7.95 -2.62
N PHE A 14 -5.51 -8.82 -1.83
CA PHE A 14 -4.77 -8.42 -0.65
C PHE A 14 -3.41 -7.83 -1.05
N ALA A 15 -3.18 -6.56 -0.72
CA ALA A 15 -1.91 -5.88 -0.97
C ALA A 15 -0.73 -6.57 -0.26
N GLN A 16 -0.99 -7.23 0.86
CA GLN A 16 -0.03 -8.03 1.62
C GLN A 16 0.62 -9.13 0.76
N ASN A 17 -0.12 -9.75 -0.15
CA ASN A 17 0.42 -10.75 -1.06
C ASN A 17 1.50 -10.18 -1.99
N ASN A 18 1.33 -8.94 -2.44
CA ASN A 18 2.34 -8.27 -3.25
C ASN A 18 3.64 -8.05 -2.45
N GLY A 19 3.52 -7.70 -1.17
CA GLY A 19 4.66 -7.59 -0.27
C GLY A 19 5.40 -8.92 -0.11
N VAL A 20 4.68 -10.01 0.12
CA VAL A 20 5.27 -11.36 0.24
C VAL A 20 5.95 -11.79 -1.07
N ILE A 21 5.33 -11.56 -2.22
CA ILE A 21 5.91 -11.87 -3.53
C ILE A 21 7.23 -11.11 -3.75
N GLN A 22 7.27 -9.83 -3.38
CA GLN A 22 8.49 -9.03 -3.50
C GLN A 22 9.60 -9.48 -2.56
N MET A 23 9.26 -9.93 -1.35
CA MET A 23 10.24 -10.42 -0.37
C MET A 23 10.79 -11.80 -0.75
N THR A 24 9.93 -12.70 -1.23
CA THR A 24 10.31 -14.08 -1.57
C THR A 24 10.85 -14.23 -2.99
N GLY A 25 10.55 -13.29 -3.90
CA GLY A 25 10.85 -13.37 -5.32
C GLY A 25 10.02 -14.41 -6.08
N VAL A 26 9.04 -15.04 -5.43
CA VAL A 26 8.21 -16.10 -6.02
C VAL A 26 6.92 -15.51 -6.58
N ALA A 27 6.90 -15.19 -7.87
CA ALA A 27 5.75 -14.64 -8.59
C ALA A 27 5.10 -15.69 -9.53
N SER A 28 5.07 -16.96 -9.13
CA SER A 28 4.53 -18.03 -9.96
C SER A 28 3.01 -18.14 -9.85
N ARG A 29 2.30 -18.15 -10.99
CA ARG A 29 0.85 -18.42 -11.04
C ARG A 29 0.48 -19.80 -10.46
N TYR A 30 1.37 -20.76 -10.54
CA TYR A 30 1.12 -22.10 -9.98
C TYR A 30 1.06 -22.09 -8.46
N VAL A 31 1.88 -21.27 -7.81
CA VAL A 31 1.83 -21.09 -6.35
C VAL A 31 0.49 -20.47 -5.93
N GLY A 32 0.03 -19.45 -6.68
CA GLY A 32 -1.29 -18.86 -6.42
C GLY A 32 -2.45 -19.85 -6.61
N MET A 33 -2.37 -20.68 -7.65
CA MET A 33 -3.37 -21.73 -7.89
C MET A 33 -3.37 -22.79 -6.80
N LEU A 34 -2.18 -23.24 -6.36
CA LEU A 34 -2.04 -24.20 -5.26
C LEU A 34 -2.61 -23.64 -3.96
N LEU A 35 -2.27 -22.38 -3.63
CA LEU A 35 -2.84 -21.69 -2.47
C LEU A 35 -4.37 -21.59 -2.54
N GLY A 36 -4.91 -21.27 -3.71
CA GLY A 36 -6.36 -21.22 -3.93
C GLY A 36 -7.03 -22.58 -3.67
N ILE A 37 -6.44 -23.65 -4.18
CA ILE A 37 -6.94 -25.03 -3.93
C ILE A 37 -6.85 -25.39 -2.44
N MET A 38 -5.74 -25.08 -1.80
CA MET A 38 -5.59 -25.32 -0.35
C MET A 38 -6.62 -24.55 0.47
N LEU A 39 -6.85 -23.28 0.15
CA LEU A 39 -7.87 -22.47 0.83
C LEU A 39 -9.28 -23.00 0.59
N ALA A 40 -9.58 -23.47 -0.63
CA ALA A 40 -10.87 -24.08 -0.95
C ALA A 40 -11.07 -25.38 -0.15
N LEU A 41 -10.05 -26.23 -0.05
CA LEU A 41 -10.10 -27.45 0.77
C LEU A 41 -10.26 -27.11 2.26
N LEU A 42 -9.54 -26.12 2.78
CA LEU A 42 -9.69 -25.66 4.17
C LEU A 42 -11.11 -25.12 4.44
N GLY A 43 -11.70 -24.43 3.47
CA GLY A 43 -13.07 -23.89 3.57
C GLY A 43 -14.16 -24.99 3.60
N LEU A 44 -13.86 -26.18 3.07
CA LEU A 44 -14.76 -27.33 3.14
C LEU A 44 -14.85 -27.97 4.56
N PHE A 45 -13.88 -27.66 5.42
CA PHE A 45 -13.83 -28.17 6.78
C PHE A 45 -14.14 -27.07 7.81
N PRO A 46 -15.41 -26.89 8.22
CA PRO A 46 -15.79 -25.85 9.20
C PRO A 46 -15.05 -25.95 10.54
N PHE A 47 -14.59 -27.15 10.89
CA PHE A 47 -13.80 -27.39 12.10
C PHE A 47 -12.51 -26.58 12.14
N ILE A 48 -11.83 -26.40 11.00
CA ILE A 48 -10.59 -25.60 10.92
C ILE A 48 -10.88 -24.12 11.20
N GLY A 49 -12.01 -23.62 10.70
CA GLY A 49 -12.45 -22.24 10.99
C GLY A 49 -12.71 -22.02 12.48
N SER A 50 -13.36 -22.97 13.16
CA SER A 50 -13.60 -22.90 14.59
C SER A 50 -12.31 -22.99 15.42
N LEU A 51 -11.32 -23.76 14.97
CA LEU A 51 -10.01 -23.85 15.61
C LEU A 51 -9.23 -22.52 15.49
N LEU A 52 -9.29 -21.88 14.34
CA LEU A 52 -8.66 -20.58 14.12
C LEU A 52 -9.27 -19.47 14.99
N GLN A 53 -10.58 -19.56 15.27
CA GLN A 53 -11.26 -18.61 16.16
C GLN A 53 -10.83 -18.74 17.64
N GLN A 54 -10.22 -19.84 18.03
CA GLN A 54 -9.70 -20.03 19.39
C GLN A 54 -8.32 -19.40 19.60
N ILE A 55 -7.68 -18.87 18.55
CA ILE A 55 -6.39 -18.19 18.68
C ILE A 55 -6.57 -16.92 19.52
N PRO A 56 -5.80 -16.76 20.62
CA PRO A 56 -5.91 -15.58 21.47
C PRO A 56 -5.64 -14.29 20.69
N PRO A 57 -6.42 -13.21 20.92
CA PRO A 57 -6.24 -11.93 20.23
C PRO A 57 -4.82 -11.35 20.31
N PRO A 58 -4.03 -11.50 21.39
CA PRO A 58 -2.66 -11.02 21.44
C PRO A 58 -1.73 -11.70 20.42
N VAL A 59 -1.95 -12.99 20.14
CA VAL A 59 -1.16 -13.74 19.14
C VAL A 59 -1.48 -13.24 17.73
N LEU A 60 -2.75 -13.03 17.44
CA LEU A 60 -3.19 -12.44 16.17
C LEU A 60 -2.65 -11.02 16.00
N GLY A 61 -2.67 -10.22 17.06
CA GLY A 61 -2.09 -8.87 17.06
C GLY A 61 -0.60 -8.87 16.74
N GLY A 62 0.18 -9.75 17.37
CA GLY A 62 1.60 -9.91 17.10
C GLY A 62 1.90 -10.31 15.65
N ALA A 63 1.17 -11.31 15.13
CA ALA A 63 1.29 -11.73 13.73
C ALA A 63 0.93 -10.61 12.75
N THR A 64 -0.11 -9.84 13.06
CA THR A 64 -0.57 -8.71 12.25
C THR A 64 0.49 -7.62 12.17
N ILE A 65 1.17 -7.28 13.27
CA ILE A 65 2.25 -6.29 13.30
C ILE A 65 3.40 -6.72 12.37
N VAL A 66 3.82 -7.97 12.44
CA VAL A 66 4.89 -8.49 11.55
C VAL A 66 4.45 -8.44 10.09
N MET A 67 3.21 -8.82 9.81
CA MET A 67 2.67 -8.80 8.45
C MET A 67 2.59 -7.39 7.89
N PHE A 68 2.08 -6.41 8.64
CA PHE A 68 2.07 -5.02 8.21
C PHE A 68 3.48 -4.43 8.10
N GLY A 69 4.40 -4.79 8.99
CA GLY A 69 5.80 -4.41 8.88
C GLY A 69 6.43 -4.87 7.57
N SER A 70 6.11 -6.09 7.12
CA SER A 70 6.59 -6.58 5.81
C SER A 70 6.02 -5.81 4.62
N VAL A 71 4.76 -5.37 4.71
CA VAL A 71 4.14 -4.53 3.66
C VAL A 71 4.81 -3.15 3.61
N VAL A 72 5.10 -2.56 4.75
CA VAL A 72 5.83 -1.28 4.84
C VAL A 72 7.23 -1.42 4.22
N ALA A 73 7.96 -2.48 4.57
CA ALA A 73 9.28 -2.75 4.00
C ALA A 73 9.23 -2.92 2.46
N ALA A 74 8.22 -3.63 1.95
CA ALA A 74 8.00 -3.75 0.52
C ALA A 74 7.67 -2.40 -0.13
N GLY A 75 6.87 -1.56 0.50
CA GLY A 75 6.55 -0.21 0.04
C GLY A 75 7.81 0.66 -0.06
N ILE A 76 8.66 0.66 0.96
CA ILE A 76 9.95 1.37 0.96
C ILE A 76 10.83 0.86 -0.19
N ARG A 77 10.92 -0.46 -0.39
CA ARG A 77 11.70 -1.04 -1.47
C ARG A 77 11.22 -0.59 -2.85
N VAL A 78 9.92 -0.48 -3.07
CA VAL A 78 9.36 0.03 -4.33
C VAL A 78 9.74 1.49 -4.53
N MET A 79 9.64 2.31 -3.49
CA MET A 79 9.99 3.73 -3.56
C MET A 79 11.47 3.96 -3.86
N THR A 80 12.35 3.11 -3.34
CA THR A 80 13.81 3.24 -3.55
C THR A 80 14.32 2.63 -4.86
N GLN A 81 13.45 2.06 -5.70
CA GLN A 81 13.83 1.58 -7.04
C GLN A 81 14.10 2.72 -8.04
N THR A 82 13.54 3.87 -7.79
CA THR A 82 13.79 5.09 -8.55
C THR A 82 14.60 6.06 -7.69
N PRO A 83 15.59 6.78 -8.24
CA PRO A 83 16.28 7.79 -7.48
C PRO A 83 15.27 8.85 -7.02
N LEU A 84 15.18 9.04 -5.70
CA LEU A 84 14.30 10.05 -5.11
C LEU A 84 15.02 11.39 -5.12
N GLY A 85 14.72 12.21 -6.11
CA GLY A 85 15.13 13.59 -6.14
C GLY A 85 14.43 14.44 -5.07
N ARG A 86 14.78 15.72 -5.01
CA ARG A 86 14.18 16.67 -4.07
C ARG A 86 12.67 16.82 -4.28
N ARG A 87 12.24 16.82 -5.53
CA ARG A 87 10.83 16.91 -5.94
C ARG A 87 10.03 15.69 -5.45
N GLU A 88 10.52 14.47 -5.73
CA GLU A 88 9.87 13.22 -5.33
C GLU A 88 9.77 13.12 -3.81
N MET A 89 10.82 13.52 -3.10
CA MET A 89 10.80 13.56 -1.63
C MET A 89 9.73 14.51 -1.08
N LEU A 90 9.56 15.68 -1.68
CA LEU A 90 8.51 16.62 -1.29
C LEU A 90 7.12 16.05 -1.54
N ILE A 91 6.90 15.43 -2.70
CA ILE A 91 5.60 14.78 -3.02
C ILE A 91 5.29 13.70 -1.99
N VAL A 92 6.25 12.83 -1.70
CA VAL A 92 6.08 11.75 -0.72
C VAL A 92 5.79 12.33 0.68
N ALA A 93 6.56 13.30 1.12
CA ALA A 93 6.39 13.91 2.46
C ALA A 93 5.00 14.55 2.63
N ILE A 94 4.53 15.30 1.63
CA ILE A 94 3.22 15.95 1.68
C ILE A 94 2.10 14.92 1.60
N ALA A 95 2.19 13.95 0.68
CA ALA A 95 1.19 12.92 0.50
C ALA A 95 1.03 12.04 1.74
N PHE A 96 2.13 11.62 2.36
CA PHE A 96 2.10 10.87 3.61
C PHE A 96 1.63 11.73 4.79
N GLY A 97 2.13 12.96 4.92
CA GLY A 97 1.78 13.85 6.01
C GLY A 97 0.29 14.16 6.05
N ILE A 98 -0.29 14.53 4.90
CA ILE A 98 -1.73 14.83 4.82
C ILE A 98 -2.56 13.55 4.88
N GLY A 99 -2.15 12.48 4.19
CA GLY A 99 -2.86 11.21 4.21
C GLY A 99 -2.99 10.65 5.63
N LEU A 100 -1.90 10.54 6.36
CA LEU A 100 -1.91 10.09 7.76
C LEU A 100 -2.59 11.09 8.69
N GLY A 101 -2.45 12.39 8.42
CA GLY A 101 -3.09 13.45 9.19
C GLY A 101 -4.60 13.35 9.17
N VAL A 102 -5.19 13.08 8.00
CA VAL A 102 -6.65 12.91 7.86
C VAL A 102 -7.16 11.69 8.63
N GLU A 103 -6.38 10.60 8.64
CA GLU A 103 -6.77 9.39 9.39
C GLU A 103 -6.59 9.57 10.91
N ALA A 104 -5.59 10.34 11.33
CA ALA A 104 -5.36 10.66 12.73
C ALA A 104 -6.41 11.59 13.33
N VAL A 105 -6.99 12.49 12.51
CA VAL A 105 -7.99 13.48 12.95
C VAL A 105 -9.20 13.44 12.01
N PRO A 106 -10.06 12.41 12.11
CA PRO A 106 -11.23 12.24 11.22
C PRO A 106 -12.27 13.37 11.37
N ASP A 107 -12.20 14.13 12.45
CA ASP A 107 -13.11 15.24 12.72
C ASP A 107 -12.99 16.42 11.74
N VAL A 108 -11.83 16.57 11.10
CA VAL A 108 -11.57 17.61 10.10
C VAL A 108 -12.54 17.50 8.90
N LEU A 109 -12.93 16.29 8.53
CA LEU A 109 -13.79 16.04 7.38
C LEU A 109 -15.29 15.98 7.73
N LYS A 110 -15.67 15.99 9.00
CA LYS A 110 -17.08 15.88 9.42
C LYS A 110 -17.97 17.02 8.92
N GLN A 111 -17.39 18.18 8.64
CA GLN A 111 -18.14 19.36 8.15
C GLN A 111 -18.35 19.36 6.63
N PHE A 112 -17.71 18.44 5.91
CA PHE A 112 -17.81 18.33 4.46
C PHE A 112 -18.94 17.37 4.04
N PRO A 113 -19.47 17.52 2.81
CA PRO A 113 -20.48 16.61 2.26
C PRO A 113 -20.04 15.14 2.34
N PRO A 114 -21.00 14.18 2.48
CA PRO A 114 -20.70 12.77 2.63
C PRO A 114 -19.80 12.20 1.53
N LEU A 115 -19.88 12.76 0.33
CA LEU A 115 -19.11 12.34 -0.83
C LEU A 115 -17.61 12.67 -0.67
N ILE A 116 -17.30 13.86 -0.13
CA ILE A 116 -15.93 14.28 0.17
C ILE A 116 -15.36 13.44 1.31
N ASN A 117 -16.17 13.21 2.34
CA ASN A 117 -15.76 12.37 3.47
C ASN A 117 -15.46 10.91 3.03
N SER A 118 -16.25 10.35 2.12
CA SER A 118 -16.00 9.00 1.59
C SER A 118 -14.74 8.91 0.73
N LEU A 119 -14.40 9.97 -0.02
CA LEU A 119 -13.21 9.99 -0.89
C LEU A 119 -11.94 10.31 -0.11
N PHE A 120 -11.99 11.29 0.79
CA PHE A 120 -10.81 11.79 1.50
C PHE A 120 -10.71 11.33 2.96
N GLY A 121 -11.64 10.50 3.41
CA GLY A 121 -11.65 9.95 4.78
C GLY A 121 -10.62 8.85 5.05
N HIS A 122 -9.90 8.39 4.02
CA HIS A 122 -8.90 7.32 4.14
C HIS A 122 -7.51 7.80 3.71
N ALA A 123 -6.50 7.49 4.53
CA ALA A 123 -5.10 7.88 4.29
C ALA A 123 -4.61 7.50 2.88
N VAL A 124 -4.92 6.28 2.44
CA VAL A 124 -4.47 5.75 1.14
C VAL A 124 -5.07 6.54 -0.02
N THR A 125 -6.36 6.84 0.04
CA THR A 125 -7.05 7.58 -1.04
C THR A 125 -6.58 9.03 -1.08
N THR A 126 -6.53 9.68 0.07
CA THR A 126 -6.10 11.08 0.18
C THR A 126 -4.64 11.25 -0.23
N GLY A 127 -3.75 10.43 0.31
CA GLY A 127 -2.33 10.45 -0.03
C GLY A 127 -2.08 10.12 -1.51
N GLY A 128 -2.79 9.13 -2.06
CA GLY A 128 -2.67 8.75 -3.47
C GLY A 128 -3.14 9.85 -4.43
N ILE A 129 -4.29 10.46 -4.19
CA ILE A 129 -4.80 11.58 -4.99
C ILE A 129 -3.83 12.77 -4.90
N LEU A 130 -3.36 13.09 -3.69
CA LEU A 130 -2.43 14.19 -3.48
C LEU A 130 -1.11 13.97 -4.21
N ALA A 131 -0.57 12.74 -4.15
CA ALA A 131 0.65 12.39 -4.87
C ALA A 131 0.50 12.59 -6.39
N ILE A 132 -0.63 12.17 -6.96
CA ILE A 132 -0.91 12.36 -8.39
C ILE A 132 -1.02 13.86 -8.74
N VAL A 133 -1.79 14.61 -7.96
CA VAL A 133 -1.97 16.06 -8.18
C VAL A 133 -0.65 16.81 -8.06
N LEU A 134 0.12 16.54 -7.02
CA LEU A 134 1.43 17.15 -6.83
C LEU A 134 2.40 16.80 -7.95
N ASN A 135 2.38 15.55 -8.41
CA ASN A 135 3.21 15.12 -9.53
C ASN A 135 2.86 15.83 -10.85
N MET A 136 1.60 16.23 -11.03
CA MET A 136 1.16 17.00 -12.20
C MET A 136 1.46 18.49 -12.08
N VAL A 137 1.48 19.03 -10.86
CA VAL A 137 1.61 20.47 -10.59
C VAL A 137 3.08 20.87 -10.43
N LEU A 138 3.89 20.01 -9.81
CA LEU A 138 5.31 20.33 -9.64
C LEU A 138 6.07 20.05 -10.95
N PRO A 139 6.82 21.03 -11.46
CA PRO A 139 7.66 20.85 -12.65
C PRO A 139 8.77 19.83 -12.39
N ASP A 140 9.17 19.12 -13.43
CA ASP A 140 10.31 18.20 -13.35
C ASP A 140 11.58 19.02 -13.12
N GLU A 141 12.33 18.70 -12.07
CA GLU A 141 13.68 19.23 -11.86
C GLU A 141 14.62 18.50 -12.83
N ALA A 142 15.45 19.27 -13.54
CA ALA A 142 16.52 18.67 -14.36
C ALA A 142 17.42 17.80 -13.46
N PRO A 143 17.87 16.62 -13.91
CA PRO A 143 18.72 15.76 -13.10
C PRO A 143 20.00 16.52 -12.72
N VAL A 144 20.28 16.56 -11.43
CA VAL A 144 21.43 17.27 -10.83
C VAL A 144 22.78 16.84 -11.45
N VAL A 145 22.80 15.70 -12.11
CA VAL A 145 23.98 15.17 -12.81
C VAL A 145 24.38 16.05 -14.01
N GLU A 146 23.42 16.67 -14.69
CA GLU A 146 23.68 17.53 -15.84
C GLU A 146 24.27 18.89 -15.43
N GLU A 147 23.92 19.41 -14.26
CA GLU A 147 24.49 20.67 -13.74
C GLU A 147 25.96 20.50 -13.34
N VAL A 148 26.32 19.39 -12.70
CA VAL A 148 27.72 19.13 -12.29
C VAL A 148 28.62 18.89 -13.51
N GLU A 149 28.09 18.20 -14.53
CA GLU A 149 28.86 17.95 -15.76
C GLU A 149 29.03 19.22 -16.61
N ALA A 150 28.01 20.08 -16.64
CA ALA A 150 28.09 21.39 -17.30
C ALA A 150 29.06 22.33 -16.59
N GLU A 151 29.10 22.34 -15.26
CA GLU A 151 29.99 23.17 -14.46
C GLU A 151 31.45 22.74 -14.59
N THR A 152 31.72 21.44 -14.65
CA THR A 152 33.09 20.90 -14.87
C THR A 152 33.62 21.16 -16.27
N LEU A 153 32.77 21.26 -17.29
CA LEU A 153 33.16 21.59 -18.65
C LEU A 153 33.41 23.10 -18.87
N THR A 154 32.87 23.96 -18.00
CA THR A 154 33.11 25.42 -18.07
C THR A 154 34.36 25.84 -17.31
N GLU A 155 34.90 25.01 -16.40
CA GLU A 155 36.13 25.27 -15.65
C GLU A 155 37.41 24.71 -16.33
N SER A 156 37.27 23.96 -17.42
CA SER A 156 38.40 23.40 -18.19
C SER A 156 38.71 24.22 -19.44
#